data_e41f75f24fcad9a42730752fc77e77d9
#
_entry.id   e41f75f24fcad9a42730752fc77e77d9
#
_cell.length_a   1.000
_cell.length_b   1.000
_cell.length_c   1.000
_cell.angle_alpha   90.00
_cell.angle_beta   90.00
_cell.angle_gamma   90.00
#
_symmetry.space_group_name_H-M   'P 1'
#
loop_
_entity.id
_entity.type
_entity.pdbx_description
1 polymer ?
#
loop_
_entity_poly.entity_id
_entity_poly.type
_entity_poly.pdbx_seq_one_letter_code
_entity_poly.pdbx_strand_id
1 'polypeptide(L)'
;MAEVFTNALKRSVGVVTTSSSGSIGANATTITGISTAAVAVGYLVDNGNFIGGAKVSVIGAGQVTVDSTSTNTSSTTTQTVNFVGLTTIYASTGQKSILIGGTLANNTTNQVSATVQVSSGSTSYNLLYKVPVPAGSSVVISDAGKTLLNASDEIRVGSSVAISLDVTLSILQGVA
;
A
#
# COMPACT_ATOMS: atom_id res chain seq x y z
N MET A 1 17.03 25.07 11.46
CA MET A 1 15.70 25.40 10.91
C MET A 1 14.69 25.20 12.01
N ALA A 2 13.58 25.96 12.06
CA ALA A 2 12.60 25.78 13.10
C ALA A 2 11.81 24.47 12.85
N GLU A 3 11.59 23.69 13.90
CA GLU A 3 10.69 22.52 13.85
C GLU A 3 9.25 23.00 13.70
N VAL A 4 8.49 22.34 12.83
CA VAL A 4 7.10 22.69 12.53
C VAL A 4 6.21 21.47 12.65
N PHE A 5 5.16 21.57 13.48
CA PHE A 5 4.09 20.61 13.50
C PHE A 5 3.15 20.82 12.32
N THR A 6 2.83 19.76 11.60
CA THR A 6 1.89 19.78 10.48
C THR A 6 1.03 18.53 10.48
N ASN A 7 -0.15 18.63 9.87
CA ASN A 7 -1.00 17.49 9.60
C ASN A 7 -1.04 17.22 8.10
N ALA A 8 -0.80 15.98 7.70
CA ALA A 8 -1.07 15.52 6.35
C ALA A 8 -2.42 14.80 6.34
N LEU A 9 -3.33 15.30 5.54
CA LEU A 9 -4.73 14.85 5.46
C LEU A 9 -5.06 14.40 4.05
N LYS A 10 -5.69 13.22 3.94
CA LYS A 10 -6.18 12.72 2.65
C LYS A 10 -7.51 12.02 2.84
N ARG A 11 -8.50 12.40 2.03
CA ARG A 11 -9.81 11.74 2.00
C ARG A 11 -9.88 10.70 0.90
N SER A 12 -10.76 9.74 1.08
CA SER A 12 -11.15 8.78 0.05
C SER A 12 -9.96 8.01 -0.55
N VAL A 13 -9.06 7.55 0.32
CA VAL A 13 -7.91 6.74 -0.06
C VAL A 13 -8.37 5.32 -0.36
N GLY A 14 -7.77 4.73 -1.38
CA GLY A 14 -7.98 3.37 -1.84
C GLY A 14 -8.05 3.34 -3.37
N VAL A 15 -7.13 2.60 -3.98
CA VAL A 15 -7.10 2.30 -5.42
C VAL A 15 -6.99 0.79 -5.56
N VAL A 16 -8.02 0.16 -6.12
CA VAL A 16 -8.05 -1.30 -6.31
C VAL A 16 -8.48 -1.61 -7.73
N THR A 17 -7.69 -2.44 -8.40
CA THR A 17 -8.02 -3.03 -9.69
C THR A 17 -8.09 -4.55 -9.53
N THR A 18 -9.19 -5.15 -9.90
CA THR A 18 -9.42 -6.60 -9.81
C THR A 18 -9.40 -7.23 -11.19
N SER A 19 -8.69 -8.34 -11.33
CA SER A 19 -8.77 -9.23 -12.50
C SER A 19 -9.21 -10.63 -12.04
N SER A 20 -10.24 -11.19 -12.68
CA SER A 20 -10.84 -12.46 -12.28
C SER A 20 -10.27 -13.68 -13.04
N SER A 21 -9.33 -13.49 -13.97
CA SER A 21 -8.86 -14.53 -14.89
C SER A 21 -7.36 -14.78 -14.84
N GLY A 22 -6.69 -14.35 -13.78
CA GLY A 22 -5.23 -14.49 -13.65
C GLY A 22 -4.78 -15.95 -13.66
N SER A 23 -3.73 -16.24 -14.43
CA SER A 23 -3.02 -17.51 -14.39
C SER A 23 -1.63 -17.31 -13.80
N ILE A 24 -1.26 -18.15 -12.83
CA ILE A 24 -0.01 -18.07 -12.09
C ILE A 24 0.69 -19.42 -12.19
N GLY A 25 1.86 -19.46 -12.82
CA GLY A 25 2.68 -20.66 -12.91
C GLY A 25 3.26 -21.08 -11.56
N ALA A 26 3.67 -22.33 -11.43
CA ALA A 26 4.38 -22.81 -10.25
C ALA A 26 5.69 -22.03 -10.07
N ASN A 27 5.94 -21.51 -8.88
CA ASN A 27 7.14 -20.73 -8.56
C ASN A 27 7.42 -19.59 -9.57
N ALA A 28 6.38 -19.03 -10.17
CA ALA A 28 6.52 -18.01 -11.22
C ALA A 28 6.49 -16.59 -10.63
N THR A 29 7.15 -15.67 -11.31
CA THR A 29 7.06 -14.23 -11.03
C THR A 29 6.04 -13.52 -11.91
N THR A 30 5.40 -14.24 -12.85
CA THR A 30 4.50 -13.63 -13.85
C THR A 30 3.06 -14.08 -13.64
N ILE A 31 2.15 -13.12 -13.72
CA ILE A 31 0.70 -13.35 -13.76
C ILE A 31 0.23 -13.02 -15.17
N THR A 32 -0.42 -13.96 -15.84
CA THR A 32 -0.92 -13.82 -17.22
C THR A 32 -2.44 -13.86 -17.28
N GLY A 33 -3.05 -13.51 -18.42
CA GLY A 33 -4.48 -13.55 -18.63
C GLY A 33 -5.27 -12.48 -17.87
N ILE A 34 -4.64 -11.36 -17.55
CA ILE A 34 -5.23 -10.27 -16.75
C ILE A 34 -5.44 -9.00 -17.59
N SER A 35 -6.39 -8.16 -17.15
CA SER A 35 -6.48 -6.78 -17.63
C SER A 35 -5.45 -5.91 -16.93
N THR A 36 -4.61 -5.23 -17.70
CA THR A 36 -3.55 -4.35 -17.16
C THR A 36 -3.87 -2.85 -17.29
N ALA A 37 -5.04 -2.48 -17.81
CA ALA A 37 -5.40 -1.10 -18.15
C ALA A 37 -5.36 -0.11 -16.97
N ALA A 38 -5.63 -0.58 -15.75
CA ALA A 38 -5.63 0.25 -14.55
C ALA A 38 -4.61 -0.24 -13.50
N VAL A 39 -3.63 -1.04 -13.92
CA VAL A 39 -2.54 -1.52 -13.06
C VAL A 39 -1.33 -0.62 -13.27
N ALA A 40 -0.61 -0.28 -12.19
CA ALA A 40 0.64 0.46 -12.27
C ALA A 40 1.79 -0.30 -11.57
N VAL A 41 3.02 -0.03 -12.02
CA VAL A 41 4.22 -0.51 -11.32
C VAL A 41 4.20 0.00 -9.87
N GLY A 42 4.57 -0.87 -8.95
CA GLY A 42 4.54 -0.58 -7.51
C GLY A 42 3.20 -0.90 -6.81
N TYR A 43 2.14 -1.26 -7.55
CA TYR A 43 0.90 -1.76 -6.91
C TYR A 43 1.18 -3.07 -6.18
N LEU A 44 0.60 -3.21 -4.99
CA LEU A 44 0.65 -4.45 -4.24
C LEU A 44 -0.19 -5.53 -4.94
N VAL A 45 0.33 -6.74 -4.98
CA VAL A 45 -0.40 -7.90 -5.49
C VAL A 45 -1.08 -8.60 -4.32
N ASP A 46 -2.41 -8.59 -4.32
CA ASP A 46 -3.22 -9.26 -3.32
C ASP A 46 -3.84 -10.52 -3.90
N ASN A 47 -3.12 -11.60 -3.77
CA ASN A 47 -3.52 -12.96 -4.13
C ASN A 47 -2.80 -13.95 -3.21
N GLY A 48 -3.48 -15.02 -2.79
CA GLY A 48 -2.94 -16.02 -1.84
C GLY A 48 -1.66 -16.75 -2.30
N ASN A 49 -1.32 -16.66 -3.58
CA ASN A 49 -0.13 -17.31 -4.15
C ASN A 49 1.13 -16.41 -4.10
N PHE A 50 1.06 -15.22 -3.54
CA PHE A 50 2.21 -14.35 -3.35
C PHE A 50 2.39 -13.97 -1.87
N ILE A 51 3.65 -13.78 -1.47
CA ILE A 51 3.96 -13.28 -0.13
C ILE A 51 3.40 -11.88 0.08
N GLY A 52 3.12 -11.54 1.33
CA GLY A 52 2.64 -10.22 1.69
C GLY A 52 3.64 -9.11 1.32
N GLY A 53 3.15 -8.09 0.62
CA GLY A 53 3.98 -6.98 0.17
C GLY A 53 4.56 -7.11 -1.23
N ALA A 54 4.33 -8.25 -1.92
CA ALA A 54 4.69 -8.43 -3.32
C ALA A 54 4.11 -7.31 -4.21
N LYS A 55 4.91 -6.81 -5.15
CA LYS A 55 4.55 -5.66 -5.99
C LYS A 55 4.73 -5.96 -7.47
N VAL A 56 3.92 -5.29 -8.27
CA VAL A 56 4.10 -5.24 -9.72
C VAL A 56 5.42 -4.54 -10.03
N SER A 57 6.32 -5.22 -10.72
CA SER A 57 7.63 -4.69 -11.16
C SER A 57 7.63 -4.31 -12.64
N VAL A 58 6.92 -5.08 -13.49
CA VAL A 58 6.80 -4.80 -14.92
C VAL A 58 5.36 -5.05 -15.38
N ILE A 59 4.90 -4.26 -16.33
CA ILE A 59 3.60 -4.41 -17.00
C ILE A 59 3.81 -4.74 -18.47
N GLY A 60 3.20 -5.84 -18.91
CA GLY A 60 3.14 -6.27 -20.31
C GLY A 60 1.70 -6.35 -20.82
N ALA A 61 1.53 -6.71 -22.08
CA ALA A 61 0.20 -6.91 -22.65
C ALA A 61 -0.46 -8.16 -22.04
N GLY A 62 -1.53 -7.97 -21.27
CA GLY A 62 -2.27 -9.05 -20.61
C GLY A 62 -1.50 -9.76 -19.50
N GLN A 63 -0.40 -9.18 -19.01
CA GLN A 63 0.43 -9.78 -17.96
C GLN A 63 1.16 -8.74 -17.11
N VAL A 64 1.51 -9.15 -15.89
CA VAL A 64 2.44 -8.39 -15.04
C VAL A 64 3.54 -9.30 -14.51
N THR A 65 4.72 -8.73 -14.27
CA THR A 65 5.79 -9.37 -13.49
C THR A 65 5.74 -8.82 -12.07
N VAL A 66 5.90 -9.70 -11.10
CA VAL A 66 5.91 -9.41 -9.66
C VAL A 66 7.35 -9.48 -9.15
N ASP A 67 7.71 -8.68 -8.19
CA ASP A 67 9.05 -8.61 -7.58
C ASP A 67 9.37 -9.81 -6.67
N SER A 68 8.43 -10.72 -6.51
CA SER A 68 8.59 -11.97 -5.74
C SER A 68 8.06 -13.17 -6.52
N THR A 69 8.57 -14.34 -6.17
CA THR A 69 8.13 -15.62 -6.72
C THR A 69 6.82 -16.06 -6.06
N SER A 70 5.91 -16.64 -6.82
CA SER A 70 4.70 -17.24 -6.26
C SER A 70 5.04 -18.45 -5.38
N THR A 71 4.20 -18.69 -4.38
CA THR A 71 4.38 -19.79 -3.41
C THR A 71 3.68 -21.09 -3.82
N ASN A 72 2.90 -21.07 -4.91
CA ASN A 72 2.23 -22.26 -5.41
C ASN A 72 3.21 -23.26 -6.07
N THR A 73 3.00 -24.54 -5.83
CA THR A 73 3.82 -25.63 -6.37
C THR A 73 3.30 -26.18 -7.70
N SER A 74 2.11 -25.75 -8.12
CA SER A 74 1.49 -26.11 -9.40
C SER A 74 0.85 -24.87 -10.03
N SER A 75 0.73 -24.87 -11.36
CA SER A 75 0.06 -23.76 -12.06
C SER A 75 -1.40 -23.66 -11.67
N THR A 76 -1.85 -22.43 -11.41
CA THR A 76 -3.25 -22.10 -11.13
C THR A 76 -3.81 -21.22 -12.23
N THR A 77 -5.07 -21.47 -12.62
CA THR A 77 -5.78 -20.70 -13.64
C THR A 77 -7.04 -20.07 -13.03
N THR A 78 -7.57 -19.04 -13.69
CA THR A 78 -8.83 -18.38 -13.29
C THR A 78 -8.79 -17.86 -11.84
N GLN A 79 -7.66 -17.28 -11.45
CA GLN A 79 -7.48 -16.70 -10.12
C GLN A 79 -7.94 -15.25 -10.11
N THR A 80 -8.65 -14.88 -9.03
CA THR A 80 -8.89 -13.45 -8.75
C THR A 80 -7.60 -12.85 -8.17
N VAL A 81 -7.12 -11.81 -8.81
CA VAL A 81 -5.96 -11.04 -8.37
C VAL A 81 -6.40 -9.59 -8.16
N ASN A 82 -6.17 -9.05 -6.98
CA ASN A 82 -6.37 -7.65 -6.68
C ASN A 82 -5.03 -6.91 -6.74
N PHE A 83 -5.01 -5.81 -7.45
CA PHE A 83 -3.88 -4.89 -7.51
C PHE A 83 -4.24 -3.66 -6.68
N VAL A 84 -3.54 -3.45 -5.57
CA VAL A 84 -3.81 -2.37 -4.61
C VAL A 84 -2.80 -1.26 -4.78
N GLY A 85 -3.27 -0.12 -5.27
CA GLY A 85 -2.47 1.09 -5.39
C GLY A 85 -2.25 1.74 -4.03
N LEU A 86 -1.02 2.22 -3.80
CA LEU A 86 -0.65 2.98 -2.62
C LEU A 86 -0.67 4.47 -2.95
N THR A 87 -1.39 5.24 -2.15
CA THR A 87 -1.47 6.70 -2.27
C THR A 87 -0.46 7.34 -1.33
N THR A 88 0.40 8.22 -1.84
CA THR A 88 1.28 9.03 -1.00
C THR A 88 0.43 10.04 -0.21
N ILE A 89 0.53 9.97 1.11
CA ILE A 89 -0.13 10.88 2.05
C ILE A 89 0.82 12.00 2.46
N TYR A 90 2.07 11.64 2.70
CA TYR A 90 3.12 12.57 3.09
C TYR A 90 4.43 12.22 2.39
N ALA A 91 5.16 13.24 1.95
CA ALA A 91 6.52 13.12 1.44
C ALA A 91 7.42 14.11 2.20
N SER A 92 8.51 13.59 2.75
CA SER A 92 9.52 14.40 3.43
C SER A 92 10.40 15.10 2.39
N THR A 93 10.23 16.42 2.25
CA THR A 93 10.92 17.21 1.22
C THR A 93 12.13 17.93 1.78
N GLY A 94 13.33 17.44 1.44
CA GLY A 94 14.60 18.12 1.74
C GLY A 94 15.04 18.16 3.21
N GLN A 95 14.23 17.66 4.14
CA GLN A 95 14.50 17.66 5.59
C GLN A 95 14.04 16.35 6.21
N LYS A 96 14.62 15.98 7.36
CA LYS A 96 14.10 14.89 8.17
C LYS A 96 12.77 15.29 8.82
N SER A 97 11.90 14.32 9.02
CA SER A 97 10.61 14.49 9.68
C SER A 97 10.33 13.33 10.62
N ILE A 98 9.44 13.52 11.57
CA ILE A 98 8.99 12.44 12.47
C ILE A 98 7.49 12.27 12.29
N LEU A 99 7.06 11.06 11.97
CA LEU A 99 5.67 10.65 12.13
C LEU A 99 5.43 10.45 13.63
N ILE A 100 4.58 11.30 14.20
CA ILE A 100 4.20 11.22 15.62
C ILE A 100 3.06 10.24 15.79
N GLY A 101 2.14 10.23 14.84
CA GLY A 101 1.01 9.33 14.83
C GLY A 101 0.01 9.67 13.73
N GLY A 102 -1.08 8.95 13.69
CA GLY A 102 -2.14 9.19 12.72
C GLY A 102 -3.30 8.25 12.90
N THR A 103 -4.35 8.45 12.12
CA THR A 103 -5.53 7.60 12.08
C THR A 103 -5.92 7.27 10.64
N LEU A 104 -6.45 6.06 10.48
CA LEU A 104 -7.12 5.58 9.27
C LEU A 104 -8.58 5.36 9.63
N ALA A 105 -9.47 6.17 9.14
CA ALA A 105 -10.91 6.04 9.38
C ALA A 105 -11.58 5.38 8.18
N ASN A 106 -12.33 4.30 8.44
CA ASN A 106 -13.14 3.62 7.42
C ASN A 106 -14.48 4.34 7.28
N ASN A 107 -14.70 4.95 6.13
CA ASN A 107 -15.93 5.69 5.81
C ASN A 107 -16.99 4.84 5.07
N THR A 108 -16.81 3.52 5.06
CA THR A 108 -17.74 2.58 4.42
C THR A 108 -18.58 1.80 5.44
N THR A 109 -19.60 1.11 4.93
CA THR A 109 -20.49 0.24 5.73
C THR A 109 -19.95 -1.18 5.92
N ASN A 110 -18.79 -1.50 5.33
CA ASN A 110 -18.16 -2.81 5.44
C ASN A 110 -16.74 -2.68 5.99
N GLN A 111 -16.23 -3.78 6.57
CA GLN A 111 -14.83 -3.85 6.96
C GLN A 111 -13.92 -3.75 5.74
N VAL A 112 -12.86 -2.97 5.84
CA VAL A 112 -11.77 -2.89 4.84
C VAL A 112 -10.45 -3.28 5.47
N SER A 113 -9.45 -3.63 4.65
CA SER A 113 -8.09 -3.88 5.12
C SER A 113 -7.19 -2.71 4.69
N ALA A 114 -6.46 -2.15 5.65
CA ALA A 114 -5.56 -1.03 5.44
C ALA A 114 -4.09 -1.47 5.44
N THR A 115 -3.30 -0.90 4.56
CA THR A 115 -1.84 -1.05 4.51
C THR A 115 -1.20 0.33 4.57
N VAL A 116 -0.22 0.51 5.46
CA VAL A 116 0.59 1.73 5.57
C VAL A 116 2.04 1.35 5.38
N GLN A 117 2.72 2.06 4.50
CA GLN A 117 4.14 1.85 4.23
C GLN A 117 4.94 3.15 4.37
N VAL A 118 6.16 3.02 4.84
CA VAL A 118 7.24 4.00 4.61
C VAL A 118 8.01 3.54 3.38
N SER A 119 8.15 4.42 2.39
CA SER A 119 8.97 4.20 1.21
C SER A 119 10.22 5.04 1.33
N SER A 120 11.39 4.40 1.32
CA SER A 120 12.71 5.03 1.38
C SER A 120 13.50 4.60 0.14
N GLY A 121 13.68 5.52 -0.79
CA GLY A 121 14.23 5.21 -2.11
C GLY A 121 13.40 4.16 -2.85
N SER A 122 14.03 3.05 -3.25
CA SER A 122 13.36 1.92 -3.92
C SER A 122 12.74 0.89 -2.96
N THR A 123 13.01 1.00 -1.66
CA THR A 123 12.56 0.03 -0.65
C THR A 123 11.34 0.57 0.10
N SER A 124 10.43 -0.33 0.46
CA SER A 124 9.25 0.02 1.27
C SER A 124 9.11 -0.92 2.45
N TYR A 125 8.75 -0.35 3.59
CA TYR A 125 8.59 -1.06 4.86
C TYR A 125 7.15 -0.89 5.34
N ASN A 126 6.49 -1.99 5.72
CA ASN A 126 5.15 -1.93 6.27
C ASN A 126 5.17 -1.43 7.72
N LEU A 127 4.44 -0.36 8.00
CA LEU A 127 4.04 0.02 9.35
C LEU A 127 2.79 -0.78 9.77
N LEU A 128 1.84 -0.90 8.85
CA LEU A 128 0.66 -1.74 8.96
C LEU A 128 0.50 -2.53 7.67
N TYR A 129 0.17 -3.82 7.77
CA TYR A 129 -0.08 -4.66 6.60
C TYR A 129 -1.42 -5.39 6.72
N LYS A 130 -2.35 -5.05 5.83
CA LYS A 130 -3.72 -5.62 5.78
C LYS A 130 -4.43 -5.64 7.14
N VAL A 131 -4.24 -4.60 7.94
CA VAL A 131 -4.93 -4.49 9.23
C VAL A 131 -6.42 -4.25 8.98
N PRO A 132 -7.31 -5.04 9.60
CA PRO A 132 -8.75 -4.84 9.44
C PRO A 132 -9.19 -3.55 10.12
N VAL A 133 -9.93 -2.72 9.38
CA VAL A 133 -10.60 -1.51 9.89
C VAL A 133 -12.11 -1.76 9.79
N PRO A 134 -12.79 -2.00 10.91
CA PRO A 134 -14.23 -2.25 10.91
C PRO A 134 -15.02 -1.08 10.32
N ALA A 135 -16.24 -1.33 9.88
CA ALA A 135 -17.13 -0.32 9.33
C ALA A 135 -17.32 0.85 10.29
N GLY A 136 -17.20 2.08 9.81
CA GLY A 136 -17.41 3.29 10.60
C GLY A 136 -16.45 3.50 11.78
N SER A 137 -15.33 2.73 11.82
CA SER A 137 -14.32 2.83 12.88
C SER A 137 -12.99 3.37 12.35
N SER A 138 -12.02 3.51 13.24
CA SER A 138 -10.67 3.94 12.89
C SER A 138 -9.60 3.07 13.54
N VAL A 139 -8.43 3.01 12.88
CA VAL A 139 -7.21 2.41 13.40
C VAL A 139 -6.15 3.49 13.57
N VAL A 140 -5.45 3.45 14.70
CA VAL A 140 -4.34 4.37 14.98
C VAL A 140 -3.05 3.84 14.36
N ILE A 141 -2.31 4.73 13.69
CA ILE A 141 -0.97 4.46 13.17
C ILE A 141 0.03 4.94 14.21
N SER A 142 0.91 4.06 14.69
CA SER A 142 1.99 4.42 15.61
C SER A 142 1.51 5.02 16.95
N ASP A 143 1.18 4.16 17.87
CA ASP A 143 0.81 4.56 19.24
C ASP A 143 2.04 4.67 20.16
N ALA A 144 3.05 3.82 20.00
CA ALA A 144 4.20 3.73 20.91
C ALA A 144 5.55 4.06 20.28
N GLY A 145 5.64 4.19 18.98
CA GLY A 145 6.89 4.40 18.24
C GLY A 145 6.84 5.59 17.29
N LYS A 146 7.70 6.56 17.48
CA LYS A 146 7.91 7.63 16.50
C LYS A 146 8.72 7.08 15.34
N THR A 147 8.25 7.26 14.10
CA THR A 147 8.98 6.85 12.91
C THR A 147 9.74 8.05 12.33
N LEU A 148 11.08 7.94 12.29
CA LEU A 148 11.91 8.92 11.63
C LEU A 148 11.83 8.72 10.11
N LEU A 149 11.57 9.79 9.40
CA LEU A 149 11.56 9.87 7.95
C LEU A 149 12.77 10.70 7.51
N ASN A 150 13.63 10.11 6.70
CA ASN A 150 14.73 10.86 6.06
C ASN A 150 14.19 11.77 4.96
N ALA A 151 15.03 12.66 4.47
CA ALA A 151 14.70 13.46 3.29
C ALA A 151 14.35 12.53 2.12
N SER A 152 13.22 12.79 1.46
CA SER A 152 12.66 12.00 0.36
C SER A 152 11.95 10.70 0.75
N ASP A 153 11.83 10.36 2.03
CA ASP A 153 10.95 9.27 2.46
C ASP A 153 9.49 9.67 2.35
N GLU A 154 8.64 8.69 2.05
CA GLU A 154 7.20 8.90 1.88
C GLU A 154 6.40 7.96 2.77
N ILE A 155 5.25 8.45 3.26
CA ILE A 155 4.21 7.60 3.86
C ILE A 155 3.13 7.38 2.82
N ARG A 156 2.89 6.10 2.51
CA ARG A 156 1.90 5.65 1.53
C ARG A 156 0.85 4.79 2.20
N VAL A 157 -0.40 4.97 1.79
CA VAL A 157 -1.54 4.21 2.32
C VAL A 157 -2.32 3.57 1.18
N GLY A 158 -2.71 2.31 1.39
CA GLY A 158 -3.61 1.56 0.51
C GLY A 158 -4.76 0.95 1.28
N SER A 159 -5.86 0.72 0.59
CA SER A 159 -7.03 0.01 1.10
C SER A 159 -7.44 -1.11 0.17
N SER A 160 -7.99 -2.19 0.73
CA SER A 160 -8.57 -3.30 -0.05
C SER A 160 -9.84 -2.91 -0.82
N VAL A 161 -10.41 -1.74 -0.53
CA VAL A 161 -11.59 -1.19 -1.19
C VAL A 161 -11.29 0.21 -1.69
N ALA A 162 -11.72 0.53 -2.90
CA ALA A 162 -11.53 1.86 -3.49
C ALA A 162 -12.28 2.93 -2.69
N ILE A 163 -11.65 4.11 -2.52
CA ILE A 163 -12.28 5.32 -1.94
C ILE A 163 -12.85 5.08 -0.53
N SER A 164 -12.20 4.28 0.30
CA SER A 164 -12.76 3.74 1.54
C SER A 164 -12.17 4.30 2.84
N LEU A 165 -10.99 4.93 2.78
CA LEU A 165 -10.29 5.41 3.97
C LEU A 165 -10.09 6.92 3.92
N ASP A 166 -10.31 7.58 5.06
CA ASP A 166 -9.79 8.91 5.34
C ASP A 166 -8.56 8.79 6.24
N VAL A 167 -7.51 9.52 5.90
CA VAL A 167 -6.19 9.43 6.56
C VAL A 167 -5.82 10.76 7.17
N THR A 168 -5.41 10.72 8.43
CA THR A 168 -4.83 11.87 9.15
C THR A 168 -3.48 11.46 9.71
N LEU A 169 -2.42 12.21 9.39
CA LEU A 169 -1.09 12.02 9.95
C LEU A 169 -0.64 13.29 10.69
N SER A 170 -0.02 13.12 11.84
CA SER A 170 0.63 14.20 12.59
C SER A 170 2.14 14.09 12.42
N ILE A 171 2.74 15.12 11.84
CA ILE A 171 4.15 15.14 11.43
C ILE A 171 4.88 16.29 12.12
N LEU A 172 6.07 16.03 12.64
CA LEU A 172 7.04 17.06 13.03
C LEU A 172 8.09 17.16 11.93
N GLN A 173 8.17 18.32 11.28
CA GLN A 173 9.13 18.59 10.21
C GLN A 173 10.35 19.37 10.73
N GLY A 174 11.47 19.31 9.98
CA GLY A 174 12.67 20.10 10.28
C GLY A 174 13.50 19.57 11.43
N VAL A 175 13.41 18.28 11.71
CA VAL A 175 14.22 17.63 12.75
C VAL A 175 15.67 17.54 12.31
N ALA A 176 16.61 17.91 13.18
CA ALA A 176 18.04 17.90 12.90
C ALA A 176 18.64 16.47 12.93
#